data_b2f3731511e5a4d4f2e9ce678df9a80d
#
_entry.id   b2f3731511e5a4d4f2e9ce678df9a80d
#
_cell.length_a   1.000
_cell.length_b   1.000
_cell.length_c   1.000
_cell.angle_alpha   90.00
_cell.angle_beta   90.00
_cell.angle_gamma   90.00
#
_symmetry.space_group_name_H-M   'P 1'
#
loop_
_entity.id
_entity.type
_entity.pdbx_description
1 polymer ?
#
loop_
_entity_poly.entity_id
_entity_poly.type
_entity_poly.pdbx_seq_one_letter_code
_entity_poly.pdbx_strand_id
1 'polypeptide(L)'
;MVNGVRIIAMDKYEIRRQRLLYIRDNLCGGKAVDVARTLGREPSYVSRMLYPEGKKQKKRIADEMVELIESSFNLPRGWMDGSTGNIDIEREPVEDSPQMPYVIEVLDAQASAGPGCIVSSEVDETVSSITYDSAGALRLFGNRPAEHIKVITVSGDSMSGTIETGDYIFVDVSKDYFEGDGIYVFSFKGAVLVKRLQFTADGLLVHSDNSKYADWTIGESHEQYLKIIGRVIYSHSVKRFV
;
A
#
# COMPACT_ATOMS: atom_id res chain seq x y z
N MET A 1 41.55 37.11 5.84
CA MET A 1 40.71 36.65 6.98
C MET A 1 39.62 35.79 6.39
N VAL A 2 39.77 34.47 6.52
CA VAL A 2 38.84 33.51 5.92
C VAL A 2 37.77 33.27 6.97
N ASN A 3 36.52 33.68 6.68
CA ASN A 3 35.39 33.37 7.53
C ASN A 3 35.13 31.87 7.47
N GLY A 4 35.51 31.19 8.55
CA GLY A 4 35.18 29.78 8.75
C GLY A 4 33.67 29.62 8.92
N VAL A 5 33.02 29.00 7.96
CA VAL A 5 31.66 28.51 8.09
C VAL A 5 31.68 27.44 9.18
N ARG A 6 31.10 27.75 10.35
CA ARG A 6 30.86 26.78 11.41
C ARG A 6 29.80 25.80 10.90
N ILE A 7 30.22 24.62 10.49
CA ILE A 7 29.31 23.48 10.31
C ILE A 7 28.78 23.16 11.72
N ILE A 8 27.61 23.63 12.06
CA ILE A 8 26.89 23.22 13.27
C ILE A 8 26.45 21.79 13.01
N ALA A 9 27.15 20.83 13.61
CA ALA A 9 26.70 19.43 13.61
C ALA A 9 25.27 19.41 14.20
N MET A 10 24.31 19.01 13.40
CA MET A 10 22.92 18.91 13.83
C MET A 10 22.82 17.89 14.97
N ASP A 11 22.16 18.23 16.08
CA ASP A 11 21.95 17.30 17.19
C ASP A 11 21.18 16.05 16.73
N LYS A 12 21.59 14.88 17.19
CA LYS A 12 20.97 13.60 16.80
C LYS A 12 19.45 13.57 17.00
N TYR A 13 18.94 14.26 18.03
CA TYR A 13 17.50 14.33 18.28
C TYR A 13 16.75 15.20 17.26
N GLU A 14 17.42 16.22 16.72
CA GLU A 14 16.87 17.01 15.64
C GLU A 14 16.87 16.25 14.31
N ILE A 15 17.91 15.47 14.03
CA ILE A 15 17.93 14.55 12.88
C ILE A 15 16.76 13.58 12.96
N ARG A 16 16.54 12.95 14.10
CA ARG A 16 15.42 12.04 14.36
C ARG A 16 14.06 12.73 14.17
N ARG A 17 13.93 13.96 14.64
CA ARG A 17 12.70 14.75 14.46
C ARG A 17 12.44 15.04 12.99
N GLN A 18 13.43 15.47 12.24
CA GLN A 18 13.32 15.74 10.81
C GLN A 18 12.91 14.47 10.04
N ARG A 19 13.48 13.34 10.40
CA ARG A 19 13.14 12.06 9.79
C ARG A 19 11.74 11.58 10.18
N LEU A 20 11.27 11.84 11.40
CA LEU A 20 9.89 11.56 11.78
C LEU A 20 8.90 12.51 11.06
N LEU A 21 9.28 13.78 10.82
CA LEU A 21 8.51 14.69 9.97
C LEU A 21 8.42 14.16 8.53
N TYR A 22 9.53 13.68 7.98
CA TYR A 22 9.55 13.06 6.67
C TYR A 22 8.58 11.85 6.59
N ILE A 23 8.61 10.96 7.58
CA ILE A 23 7.67 9.83 7.69
C ILE A 23 6.22 10.33 7.68
N ARG A 24 5.90 11.32 8.52
CA ARG A 24 4.56 11.91 8.57
C ARG A 24 4.12 12.44 7.21
N ASP A 25 4.96 13.22 6.56
CA ASP A 25 4.59 13.98 5.36
C ASP A 25 4.55 13.09 4.11
N ASN A 26 5.46 12.11 4.03
CA ASN A 26 5.61 11.28 2.83
C ASN A 26 4.96 9.90 2.96
N LEU A 27 4.88 9.32 4.18
CA LEU A 27 4.36 7.97 4.39
C LEU A 27 2.99 7.94 5.06
N CYS A 28 2.59 9.03 5.72
CA CYS A 28 1.35 9.11 6.51
C CYS A 28 0.45 10.28 6.09
N GLY A 29 0.55 10.75 4.84
CA GLY A 29 -0.32 11.79 4.28
C GLY A 29 -0.36 13.10 5.09
N GLY A 30 0.74 13.47 5.76
CA GLY A 30 0.87 14.68 6.57
C GLY A 30 0.24 14.58 7.96
N LYS A 31 -0.30 13.43 8.38
CA LYS A 31 -1.07 13.29 9.62
C LYS A 31 -0.30 12.55 10.71
N ALA A 32 -0.05 13.22 11.83
CA ALA A 32 0.58 12.61 13.01
C ALA A 32 -0.25 11.45 13.61
N VAL A 33 -1.57 11.44 13.40
CA VAL A 33 -2.47 10.38 13.85
C VAL A 33 -2.18 9.06 13.13
N ASP A 34 -1.85 9.11 11.85
CA ASP A 34 -1.55 7.91 11.07
C ASP A 34 -0.18 7.33 11.44
N VAL A 35 0.81 8.20 11.71
CA VAL A 35 2.08 7.77 12.33
C VAL A 35 1.84 7.08 13.67
N ALA A 36 0.97 7.67 14.51
CA ALA A 36 0.66 7.10 15.82
C ALA A 36 -0.01 5.73 15.74
N ARG A 37 -0.92 5.57 14.78
CA ARG A 37 -1.61 4.30 14.51
C ARG A 37 -0.62 3.22 14.11
N THR A 38 0.29 3.51 13.18
CA THR A 38 1.33 2.57 12.72
C THR A 38 2.26 2.17 13.86
N LEU A 39 2.62 3.11 14.74
CA LEU A 39 3.48 2.85 15.89
C LEU A 39 2.76 2.22 17.10
N GLY A 40 1.44 2.06 17.06
CA GLY A 40 0.66 1.62 18.21
C GLY A 40 0.82 2.55 19.42
N ARG A 41 0.90 3.87 19.20
CA ARG A 41 1.11 4.89 20.23
C ARG A 41 -0.01 5.94 20.22
N GLU A 42 -0.15 6.63 21.35
CA GLU A 42 -1.10 7.73 21.47
C GLU A 42 -0.76 8.90 20.51
N PRO A 43 -1.73 9.46 19.76
CA PRO A 43 -1.48 10.58 18.85
C PRO A 43 -0.85 11.80 19.51
N SER A 44 -1.21 12.07 20.77
CA SER A 44 -0.63 13.16 21.56
C SER A 44 0.85 12.95 21.86
N TYR A 45 1.27 11.69 22.01
CA TYR A 45 2.66 11.34 22.23
C TYR A 45 3.51 11.59 20.99
N VAL A 46 3.04 11.12 19.82
CA VAL A 46 3.70 11.31 18.53
C VAL A 46 3.77 12.78 18.15
N SER A 47 2.67 13.52 18.33
CA SER A 47 2.66 14.98 18.09
C SER A 47 3.74 15.72 18.88
N ARG A 48 4.01 15.33 20.16
CA ARG A 48 5.05 15.94 20.98
C ARG A 48 6.47 15.61 20.51
N MET A 49 6.68 14.47 19.86
CA MET A 49 7.96 14.15 19.22
C MET A 49 8.25 15.02 18.00
N LEU A 50 7.21 15.46 17.31
CA LEU A 50 7.30 16.34 16.14
C LEU A 50 7.51 17.83 16.49
N TYR A 51 7.39 18.22 17.77
CA TYR A 51 7.55 19.62 18.19
C TYR A 51 8.97 20.12 17.94
N PRO A 52 9.11 21.39 17.47
CA PRO A 52 10.41 22.01 17.30
C PRO A 52 11.12 22.21 18.66
N GLU A 53 12.43 22.43 18.61
CA GLU A 53 13.20 22.72 19.81
C GLU A 53 12.66 23.96 20.54
N GLY A 54 12.69 23.92 21.87
CA GLY A 54 12.14 25.00 22.71
C GLY A 54 10.63 24.95 22.95
N LYS A 55 9.85 24.14 22.25
CA LYS A 55 8.42 24.02 22.52
C LYS A 55 8.15 23.24 23.80
N LYS A 56 7.28 23.80 24.67
CA LYS A 56 6.86 23.11 25.92
C LYS A 56 6.32 21.70 25.61
N GLN A 57 6.68 20.74 26.46
CA GLN A 57 6.28 19.34 26.35
C GLN A 57 6.84 18.59 25.13
N LYS A 58 7.84 19.14 24.41
CA LYS A 58 8.57 18.39 23.40
C LYS A 58 9.07 17.07 24.01
N LYS A 59 8.92 15.99 23.25
CA LYS A 59 9.51 14.69 23.58
C LYS A 59 10.66 14.39 22.65
N ARG A 60 11.79 13.96 23.21
CA ARG A 60 12.92 13.43 22.45
C ARG A 60 12.60 12.02 21.98
N ILE A 61 13.06 11.68 20.78
CA ILE A 61 12.92 10.33 20.21
C ILE A 61 14.10 9.51 20.76
N ALA A 62 13.83 8.70 21.80
CA ALA A 62 14.81 7.83 22.43
C ALA A 62 15.17 6.63 21.53
N ASP A 63 16.25 5.93 21.84
CA ASP A 63 16.76 4.83 21.02
C ASP A 63 15.75 3.68 20.87
N GLU A 64 15.00 3.33 21.93
CA GLU A 64 13.91 2.35 21.87
C GLU A 64 12.79 2.76 20.88
N MET A 65 12.51 4.06 20.78
CA MET A 65 11.53 4.59 19.83
C MET A 65 12.08 4.60 18.42
N VAL A 66 13.38 4.78 18.23
CA VAL A 66 14.05 4.66 16.92
C VAL A 66 13.88 3.25 16.37
N GLU A 67 14.17 2.22 17.16
CA GLU A 67 13.99 0.82 16.75
C GLU A 67 12.54 0.50 16.41
N LEU A 68 11.59 1.01 17.18
CA LEU A 68 10.16 0.85 16.91
C LEU A 68 9.76 1.54 15.60
N ILE A 69 10.22 2.77 15.35
CA ILE A 69 9.92 3.50 14.13
C ILE A 69 10.52 2.78 12.93
N GLU A 70 11.80 2.43 12.98
CA GLU A 70 12.49 1.74 11.88
C GLU A 70 11.82 0.41 11.55
N SER A 71 11.46 -0.39 12.56
CA SER A 71 10.76 -1.66 12.34
C SER A 71 9.33 -1.48 11.82
N SER A 72 8.56 -0.53 12.38
CA SER A 72 7.15 -0.33 11.99
C SER A 72 7.00 0.25 10.60
N PHE A 73 7.98 1.00 10.10
CA PHE A 73 8.01 1.58 8.77
C PHE A 73 8.95 0.84 7.81
N ASN A 74 9.47 -0.33 8.23
CA ASN A 74 10.40 -1.16 7.47
C ASN A 74 11.61 -0.37 6.93
N LEU A 75 12.17 0.50 7.77
CA LEU A 75 13.31 1.33 7.45
C LEU A 75 14.62 0.62 7.83
N PRO A 76 15.73 0.86 7.12
CA PRO A 76 17.02 0.29 7.48
C PRO A 76 17.45 0.71 8.89
N ARG A 77 18.12 -0.19 9.61
CA ARG A 77 18.66 0.12 10.94
C ARG A 77 19.63 1.31 10.86
N GLY A 78 19.47 2.29 11.76
CA GLY A 78 20.25 3.53 11.78
C GLY A 78 19.73 4.61 10.83
N TRP A 79 18.63 4.35 10.12
CA TRP A 79 18.00 5.36 9.25
C TRP A 79 17.58 6.59 10.06
N MET A 80 16.95 6.41 11.21
CA MET A 80 16.51 7.51 12.06
C MET A 80 17.69 8.37 12.60
N ASP A 81 18.88 7.82 12.71
CA ASP A 81 20.09 8.52 13.18
C ASP A 81 20.95 9.11 12.06
N GLY A 82 20.52 8.96 10.81
CA GLY A 82 21.26 9.48 9.66
C GLY A 82 22.45 8.63 9.23
N SER A 83 22.63 7.45 9.81
CA SER A 83 23.77 6.55 9.50
C SER A 83 23.57 5.80 8.18
N THR A 84 22.34 5.67 7.72
CA THR A 84 21.96 5.02 6.46
C THR A 84 20.86 5.84 5.78
N GLY A 85 21.11 6.24 4.54
CA GLY A 85 20.18 7.01 3.71
C GLY A 85 20.17 8.53 4.03
N ASN A 86 20.77 9.32 3.17
CA ASN A 86 20.65 10.79 3.21
C ASN A 86 19.20 11.19 2.95
N ILE A 87 18.67 12.12 3.80
CA ILE A 87 17.56 12.97 3.39
C ILE A 87 18.23 14.17 2.74
N ASP A 88 18.39 14.14 1.42
CA ASP A 88 18.84 15.31 0.70
C ASP A 88 17.71 16.32 0.64
N ILE A 89 17.89 17.42 1.40
CA ILE A 89 17.00 18.59 1.40
C ILE A 89 17.26 19.46 0.15
N GLU A 90 18.27 19.15 -0.62
CA GLU A 90 18.57 19.82 -1.89
C GLU A 90 18.42 18.83 -3.06
N ARG A 91 17.52 19.21 -3.98
CA ARG A 91 17.31 18.50 -5.23
C ARG A 91 18.53 18.70 -6.14
N GLU A 92 19.49 17.80 -6.06
CA GLU A 92 20.38 17.53 -7.19
C GLU A 92 20.02 16.15 -7.77
N PRO A 93 20.11 15.96 -9.08
CA PRO A 93 19.77 14.67 -9.69
C PRO A 93 20.77 13.63 -9.23
N VAL A 94 20.30 12.70 -8.39
CA VAL A 94 21.11 11.57 -7.92
C VAL A 94 21.36 10.65 -9.09
N GLU A 95 22.64 10.57 -9.49
CA GLU A 95 23.13 9.50 -10.36
C GLU A 95 22.81 8.13 -9.74
N ASP A 96 22.24 7.31 -10.54
CA ASP A 96 21.80 5.94 -10.46
C ASP A 96 22.60 5.04 -9.49
N SER A 97 22.20 4.96 -8.24
CA SER A 97 22.34 3.71 -7.50
C SER A 97 21.17 2.82 -7.94
N PRO A 98 21.38 1.56 -8.35
CA PRO A 98 20.28 0.71 -8.79
C PRO A 98 19.36 0.41 -7.60
N GLN A 99 18.40 1.29 -7.37
CA GLN A 99 17.25 0.97 -6.53
C GLN A 99 16.51 -0.13 -7.27
N MET A 100 16.45 -1.32 -6.68
CA MET A 100 15.70 -2.40 -7.30
C MET A 100 14.29 -1.90 -7.57
N PRO A 101 13.86 -1.93 -8.82
CA PRO A 101 12.56 -1.41 -9.20
C PRO A 101 11.49 -2.22 -8.48
N TYR A 102 10.47 -1.53 -7.98
CA TYR A 102 9.29 -2.18 -7.41
C TYR A 102 8.44 -2.70 -8.57
N VAL A 103 8.61 -3.98 -8.89
CA VAL A 103 7.99 -4.62 -10.05
C VAL A 103 6.79 -5.45 -9.59
N ILE A 104 5.62 -5.14 -10.11
CA ILE A 104 4.38 -5.87 -9.85
C ILE A 104 4.01 -6.66 -11.10
N GLU A 105 3.75 -7.96 -10.94
CA GLU A 105 3.28 -8.81 -12.01
C GLU A 105 1.79 -8.56 -12.33
N VAL A 106 1.48 -8.52 -13.61
CA VAL A 106 0.10 -8.53 -14.10
C VAL A 106 -0.35 -9.98 -14.23
N LEU A 107 -1.41 -10.36 -13.53
CA LEU A 107 -2.01 -11.68 -13.62
C LEU A 107 -3.17 -11.66 -14.61
N ASP A 108 -3.22 -12.65 -15.47
CA ASP A 108 -4.46 -12.97 -16.16
C ASP A 108 -5.42 -13.63 -15.14
N ALA A 109 -6.51 -12.93 -14.81
CA ALA A 109 -7.51 -13.41 -13.87
C ALA A 109 -8.19 -14.73 -14.31
N GLN A 110 -8.20 -15.01 -15.60
CA GLN A 110 -8.75 -16.27 -16.13
C GLN A 110 -7.79 -17.44 -15.93
N ALA A 111 -6.47 -17.20 -16.00
CA ALA A 111 -5.48 -18.26 -15.78
C ALA A 111 -5.37 -18.69 -14.30
N SER A 112 -5.74 -17.83 -13.37
CA SER A 112 -5.63 -18.11 -11.92
C SER A 112 -6.78 -18.95 -11.34
N ALA A 113 -7.81 -19.25 -12.12
CA ALA A 113 -9.06 -19.88 -11.65
C ALA A 113 -9.04 -21.43 -11.56
N GLY A 114 -7.97 -22.10 -12.00
CA GLY A 114 -7.87 -23.56 -11.84
C GLY A 114 -7.42 -24.35 -13.07
N PRO A 115 -7.20 -25.69 -12.92
CA PRO A 115 -6.67 -26.53 -13.98
C PRO A 115 -7.70 -26.71 -15.10
N GLY A 116 -7.56 -26.00 -16.20
CA GLY A 116 -8.39 -26.18 -17.39
C GLY A 116 -8.61 -24.94 -18.26
N CYS A 117 -8.07 -23.80 -17.92
CA CYS A 117 -8.14 -22.63 -18.81
C CYS A 117 -7.10 -22.78 -19.92
N ILE A 118 -7.59 -22.98 -21.15
CA ILE A 118 -6.76 -23.03 -22.37
C ILE A 118 -6.27 -21.61 -22.62
N VAL A 119 -4.97 -21.42 -22.61
CA VAL A 119 -4.31 -20.19 -23.05
C VAL A 119 -4.61 -20.03 -24.53
N SER A 120 -5.56 -19.16 -24.89
CA SER A 120 -5.70 -18.70 -26.25
C SER A 120 -4.56 -17.76 -26.57
N SER A 121 -3.63 -18.23 -27.37
CA SER A 121 -2.50 -17.49 -27.90
C SER A 121 -2.97 -16.53 -29.00
N GLU A 122 -3.58 -15.42 -28.63
CA GLU A 122 -3.62 -14.24 -29.46
C GLU A 122 -2.83 -13.15 -28.75
N VAL A 123 -1.81 -12.66 -29.44
CA VAL A 123 -0.83 -11.68 -28.97
C VAL A 123 -1.55 -10.32 -28.90
N ASP A 124 -2.31 -10.09 -27.86
CA ASP A 124 -2.61 -8.74 -27.44
C ASP A 124 -1.43 -8.22 -26.60
N GLU A 125 -1.15 -6.92 -26.70
CA GLU A 125 -0.11 -6.24 -25.92
C GLU A 125 -0.36 -6.43 -24.43
N THR A 126 0.03 -7.58 -23.90
CA THR A 126 -0.13 -7.92 -22.49
C THR A 126 0.98 -7.21 -21.73
N VAL A 127 0.61 -6.21 -20.94
CA VAL A 127 1.50 -5.67 -19.91
C VAL A 127 1.82 -6.81 -18.94
N SER A 128 3.04 -7.32 -18.99
CA SER A 128 3.45 -8.43 -18.13
C SER A 128 3.86 -7.99 -16.72
N SER A 129 4.22 -6.71 -16.56
CA SER A 129 4.58 -6.12 -15.27
C SER A 129 4.44 -4.60 -15.29
N ILE A 130 4.21 -4.02 -14.10
CA ILE A 130 4.22 -2.57 -13.88
C ILE A 130 5.35 -2.26 -12.91
N THR A 131 6.19 -1.30 -13.29
CA THR A 131 7.35 -0.90 -12.48
C THR A 131 7.10 0.48 -11.89
N TYR A 132 7.37 0.61 -10.60
CA TYR A 132 7.33 1.86 -9.87
C TYR A 132 8.71 2.19 -9.30
N ASP A 133 9.00 3.48 -9.16
CA ASP A 133 10.08 3.91 -8.28
C ASP A 133 9.70 3.66 -6.82
N SER A 134 10.70 3.59 -5.93
CA SER A 134 10.47 3.27 -4.52
C SER A 134 9.54 4.28 -3.82
N ALA A 135 9.58 5.56 -4.19
CA ALA A 135 8.76 6.60 -3.61
C ALA A 135 7.29 6.49 -4.08
N GLY A 136 7.09 6.16 -5.36
CA GLY A 136 5.76 5.90 -5.95
C GLY A 136 5.13 4.66 -5.35
N ALA A 137 5.89 3.56 -5.26
CA ALA A 137 5.43 2.31 -4.65
C ALA A 137 5.02 2.52 -3.19
N LEU A 138 5.84 3.21 -2.41
CA LEU A 138 5.56 3.48 -1.02
C LEU A 138 4.27 4.32 -0.82
N ARG A 139 4.01 5.28 -1.71
CA ARG A 139 2.79 6.10 -1.66
C ARG A 139 1.53 5.30 -1.97
N LEU A 140 1.59 4.38 -2.94
CA LEU A 140 0.44 3.62 -3.41
C LEU A 140 0.19 2.37 -2.56
N PHE A 141 1.25 1.67 -2.19
CA PHE A 141 1.17 0.34 -1.57
C PHE A 141 1.66 0.31 -0.12
N GLY A 142 2.22 1.43 0.39
CA GLY A 142 2.84 1.47 1.72
C GLY A 142 4.08 0.56 1.76
N ASN A 143 4.26 -0.14 2.89
CA ASN A 143 5.39 -1.06 3.08
C ASN A 143 5.11 -2.49 2.58
N ARG A 144 4.12 -2.68 1.70
CA ARG A 144 3.83 -4.02 1.16
C ARG A 144 4.95 -4.46 0.22
N PRO A 145 5.48 -5.68 0.38
CA PRO A 145 6.40 -6.26 -0.59
C PRO A 145 5.75 -6.40 -1.97
N ALA A 146 6.54 -6.23 -3.04
CA ALA A 146 6.02 -6.29 -4.42
C ALA A 146 5.38 -7.64 -4.74
N GLU A 147 5.93 -8.73 -4.21
CA GLU A 147 5.41 -10.09 -4.36
C GLU A 147 4.01 -10.29 -3.80
N HIS A 148 3.62 -9.46 -2.81
CA HIS A 148 2.29 -9.49 -2.22
C HIS A 148 1.25 -8.71 -3.02
N ILE A 149 1.67 -7.92 -4.01
CA ILE A 149 0.76 -7.15 -4.85
C ILE A 149 0.71 -7.79 -6.23
N LYS A 150 -0.50 -7.98 -6.72
CA LYS A 150 -0.75 -8.44 -8.09
C LYS A 150 -1.69 -7.47 -8.79
N VAL A 151 -1.52 -7.34 -10.09
CA VAL A 151 -2.40 -6.52 -10.93
C VAL A 151 -3.30 -7.44 -11.73
N ILE A 152 -4.58 -7.10 -11.78
CA ILE A 152 -5.59 -7.81 -12.57
C ILE A 152 -6.33 -6.78 -13.43
N THR A 153 -6.53 -7.10 -14.71
CA THR A 153 -7.40 -6.31 -15.59
C THR A 153 -8.86 -6.74 -15.41
N VAL A 154 -9.74 -5.78 -15.18
CA VAL A 154 -11.16 -6.05 -14.95
C VAL A 154 -11.87 -6.23 -16.28
N SER A 155 -12.56 -7.36 -16.48
CA SER A 155 -13.27 -7.69 -17.72
C SER A 155 -14.79 -7.57 -17.64
N GLY A 156 -15.37 -7.39 -16.47
CA GLY A 156 -16.83 -7.28 -16.26
C GLY A 156 -17.26 -5.89 -15.81
N ASP A 157 -18.57 -5.62 -15.88
CA ASP A 157 -19.17 -4.34 -15.52
C ASP A 157 -19.90 -4.36 -14.16
N SER A 158 -19.82 -5.45 -13.42
CA SER A 158 -20.56 -5.63 -12.17
C SER A 158 -20.14 -4.68 -11.05
N MET A 159 -18.96 -4.06 -11.15
CA MET A 159 -18.43 -3.07 -10.21
C MET A 159 -18.43 -1.66 -10.81
N SER A 160 -19.10 -1.44 -11.96
CA SER A 160 -19.20 -0.12 -12.58
C SER A 160 -19.77 0.93 -11.64
N GLY A 161 -19.19 2.12 -11.68
CA GLY A 161 -19.38 3.20 -10.73
C GLY A 161 -18.24 3.29 -9.70
N THR A 162 -17.54 2.18 -9.44
CA THR A 162 -16.34 2.14 -8.59
C THR A 162 -15.13 1.64 -9.39
N ILE A 163 -15.30 0.57 -10.16
CA ILE A 163 -14.28 -0.04 -11.01
C ILE A 163 -14.91 -0.31 -12.37
N GLU A 164 -14.30 0.20 -13.42
CA GLU A 164 -14.82 0.06 -14.77
C GLU A 164 -14.14 -1.09 -15.54
N THR A 165 -14.80 -1.59 -16.57
CA THR A 165 -14.21 -2.58 -17.49
C THR A 165 -12.94 -2.01 -18.13
N GLY A 166 -11.85 -2.77 -18.08
CA GLY A 166 -10.53 -2.35 -18.57
C GLY A 166 -9.65 -1.66 -17.52
N ASP A 167 -10.18 -1.38 -16.34
CA ASP A 167 -9.38 -0.86 -15.23
C ASP A 167 -8.38 -1.91 -14.74
N TYR A 168 -7.22 -1.44 -14.28
CA TYR A 168 -6.29 -2.25 -13.50
C TYR A 168 -6.63 -2.16 -12.02
N ILE A 169 -6.79 -3.28 -11.34
CA ILE A 169 -6.92 -3.37 -9.90
C ILE A 169 -5.66 -3.98 -9.29
N PHE A 170 -5.21 -3.41 -8.19
CA PHE A 170 -4.06 -3.86 -7.42
C PHE A 170 -4.58 -4.63 -6.21
N VAL A 171 -4.16 -5.87 -6.10
CA VAL A 171 -4.69 -6.85 -5.15
C VAL A 171 -3.59 -7.27 -4.20
N ASP A 172 -3.82 -7.09 -2.91
CA ASP A 172 -2.96 -7.61 -1.86
C ASP A 172 -3.29 -9.09 -1.64
N VAL A 173 -2.45 -9.97 -2.20
CA VAL A 173 -2.63 -11.43 -2.13
C VAL A 173 -2.09 -12.04 -0.84
N SER A 174 -1.45 -11.24 0.03
CA SER A 174 -1.13 -11.69 1.40
C SER A 174 -2.37 -11.81 2.28
N LYS A 175 -3.51 -11.28 1.82
CA LYS A 175 -4.81 -11.28 2.47
C LYS A 175 -5.72 -12.32 1.80
N ASP A 176 -5.42 -13.59 2.01
CA ASP A 176 -6.17 -14.73 1.48
C ASP A 176 -7.38 -15.12 2.35
N TYR A 177 -7.81 -14.22 3.23
CA TYR A 177 -8.95 -14.35 4.14
C TYR A 177 -9.76 -13.04 4.21
N PHE A 178 -10.98 -13.12 4.71
CA PHE A 178 -11.80 -11.93 4.95
C PHE A 178 -11.30 -11.17 6.18
N GLU A 179 -10.76 -9.97 5.97
CA GLU A 179 -10.20 -9.10 7.02
C GLU A 179 -11.17 -7.99 7.46
N GLY A 180 -12.33 -7.89 6.80
CA GLY A 180 -13.34 -6.85 7.01
C GLY A 180 -13.91 -6.35 5.69
N ASP A 181 -14.92 -5.50 5.77
CA ASP A 181 -15.63 -4.98 4.61
C ASP A 181 -14.68 -4.34 3.61
N GLY A 182 -14.88 -4.63 2.32
CA GLY A 182 -14.01 -4.15 1.24
C GLY A 182 -14.27 -4.83 -0.09
N ILE A 183 -13.48 -4.47 -1.09
CA ILE A 183 -13.53 -5.12 -2.40
C ILE A 183 -12.47 -6.23 -2.42
N TYR A 184 -12.90 -7.40 -2.88
CA TYR A 184 -12.07 -8.61 -2.91
C TYR A 184 -12.10 -9.27 -4.27
N VAL A 185 -10.99 -9.92 -4.59
CA VAL A 185 -10.92 -10.94 -5.64
C VAL A 185 -11.04 -12.29 -4.92
N PHE A 186 -11.99 -13.09 -5.31
CA PHE A 186 -12.23 -14.41 -4.72
C PHE A 186 -12.79 -15.40 -5.75
N SER A 187 -12.61 -16.68 -5.48
CA SER A 187 -13.27 -17.76 -6.22
C SER A 187 -14.47 -18.24 -5.42
N PHE A 188 -15.60 -18.43 -6.11
CA PHE A 188 -16.78 -19.07 -5.54
C PHE A 188 -17.32 -20.08 -6.54
N LYS A 189 -17.39 -21.36 -6.11
CA LYS A 189 -17.78 -22.51 -6.99
C LYS A 189 -17.02 -22.56 -8.32
N GLY A 190 -15.73 -22.17 -8.28
CA GLY A 190 -14.85 -22.16 -9.45
C GLY A 190 -14.90 -20.91 -10.33
N ALA A 191 -15.83 -19.98 -10.10
CA ALA A 191 -15.84 -18.69 -10.78
C ALA A 191 -15.01 -17.66 -10.02
N VAL A 192 -14.12 -16.92 -10.70
CA VAL A 192 -13.38 -15.79 -10.11
C VAL A 192 -14.21 -14.52 -10.24
N LEU A 193 -14.36 -13.83 -9.13
CA LEU A 193 -15.23 -12.67 -8.99
C LEU A 193 -14.47 -11.52 -8.35
N VAL A 194 -14.80 -10.29 -8.76
CA VAL A 194 -14.42 -9.04 -8.08
C VAL A 194 -15.72 -8.44 -7.54
N LYS A 195 -15.88 -8.40 -6.23
CA LYS A 195 -17.09 -7.90 -5.57
C LYS A 195 -16.76 -7.21 -4.25
N ARG A 196 -17.70 -6.42 -3.77
CA ARG A 196 -17.68 -5.91 -2.40
C ARG A 196 -18.21 -6.99 -1.46
N LEU A 197 -17.42 -7.32 -0.45
CA LEU A 197 -17.82 -8.25 0.60
C LEU A 197 -18.10 -7.48 1.88
N GLN A 198 -19.21 -7.80 2.55
CA GLN A 198 -19.60 -7.23 3.83
C GLN A 198 -20.05 -8.32 4.78
N PHE A 199 -19.62 -8.24 6.03
CA PHE A 199 -20.07 -9.17 7.06
C PHE A 199 -21.47 -8.78 7.55
N THR A 200 -22.39 -9.74 7.56
CA THR A 200 -23.78 -9.55 8.02
C THR A 200 -24.18 -10.66 9.00
N ALA A 201 -25.33 -10.50 9.66
CA ALA A 201 -25.87 -11.52 10.56
C ALA A 201 -26.17 -12.85 9.84
N ASP A 202 -26.48 -12.80 8.55
CA ASP A 202 -26.87 -13.98 7.74
C ASP A 202 -25.67 -14.58 6.98
N GLY A 203 -24.47 -14.06 7.18
CA GLY A 203 -23.25 -14.51 6.51
C GLY A 203 -22.55 -13.38 5.76
N LEU A 204 -21.76 -13.74 4.73
CA LEU A 204 -21.00 -12.79 3.96
C LEU A 204 -21.81 -12.30 2.75
N LEU A 205 -22.26 -11.04 2.79
CA LEU A 205 -22.95 -10.38 1.68
C LEU A 205 -21.98 -10.13 0.54
N VAL A 206 -22.36 -10.56 -0.66
CA VAL A 206 -21.65 -10.29 -1.93
C VAL A 206 -22.45 -9.22 -2.67
N HIS A 207 -21.89 -8.02 -2.71
CA HIS A 207 -22.49 -6.86 -3.31
C HIS A 207 -21.79 -6.44 -4.60
N SER A 208 -22.58 -6.13 -5.62
CA SER A 208 -22.13 -5.54 -6.88
C SER A 208 -22.40 -4.04 -6.86
N ASP A 209 -21.37 -3.20 -7.04
CA ASP A 209 -21.56 -1.74 -7.03
C ASP A 209 -22.42 -1.25 -8.21
N ASN A 210 -22.53 -2.05 -9.28
CA ASN A 210 -23.47 -1.84 -10.36
C ASN A 210 -24.86 -2.38 -9.99
N SER A 211 -25.83 -1.50 -9.83
CA SER A 211 -27.21 -1.81 -9.42
C SER A 211 -28.02 -2.72 -10.36
N LYS A 212 -27.47 -3.02 -11.56
CA LYS A 212 -28.07 -4.02 -12.46
C LYS A 212 -27.92 -5.47 -11.96
N TYR A 213 -27.03 -5.69 -11.02
CA TYR A 213 -26.74 -6.99 -10.44
C TYR A 213 -27.33 -7.10 -9.06
N ALA A 214 -28.01 -8.19 -8.79
CA ALA A 214 -28.59 -8.46 -7.47
C ALA A 214 -27.50 -8.89 -6.47
N ASP A 215 -27.67 -8.47 -5.23
CA ASP A 215 -26.87 -8.93 -4.10
C ASP A 215 -27.25 -10.36 -3.71
N TRP A 216 -26.30 -11.06 -3.13
CA TRP A 216 -26.51 -12.41 -2.61
C TRP A 216 -25.61 -12.68 -1.40
N THR A 217 -25.93 -13.69 -0.60
CA THR A 217 -25.21 -13.98 0.64
C THR A 217 -24.58 -15.36 0.60
N ILE A 218 -23.33 -15.46 1.04
CA ILE A 218 -22.65 -16.73 1.32
C ILE A 218 -22.91 -17.05 2.79
N GLY A 219 -23.82 -18.00 3.03
CA GLY A 219 -24.08 -18.52 4.37
C GLY A 219 -23.10 -19.66 4.70
N GLU A 220 -23.09 -20.09 5.99
CA GLU A 220 -22.17 -21.12 6.53
C GLU A 220 -22.10 -22.39 5.69
N SER A 221 -23.22 -22.86 5.13
CA SER A 221 -23.26 -24.07 4.30
C SER A 221 -22.49 -23.96 2.97
N HIS A 222 -22.15 -22.74 2.55
CA HIS A 222 -21.50 -22.46 1.28
C HIS A 222 -20.07 -21.90 1.43
N GLU A 223 -19.61 -21.63 2.65
CA GLU A 223 -18.26 -21.11 2.92
C GLU A 223 -17.15 -21.99 2.35
N GLN A 224 -17.34 -23.30 2.33
CA GLN A 224 -16.39 -24.25 1.75
C GLN A 224 -16.11 -24.03 0.26
N TYR A 225 -16.97 -23.30 -0.46
CA TYR A 225 -16.79 -22.97 -1.88
C TYR A 225 -16.18 -21.59 -2.10
N LEU A 226 -15.99 -20.81 -1.02
CA LEU A 226 -15.35 -19.51 -1.04
C LEU A 226 -13.85 -19.67 -0.85
N LYS A 227 -13.07 -19.08 -1.73
CA LYS A 227 -11.63 -18.92 -1.59
C LYS A 227 -11.28 -17.47 -1.88
N ILE A 228 -10.90 -16.73 -0.86
CA ILE A 228 -10.35 -15.37 -1.03
C ILE A 228 -9.00 -15.49 -1.74
N ILE A 229 -8.79 -14.68 -2.77
CA ILE A 229 -7.53 -14.58 -3.51
C ILE A 229 -6.75 -13.36 -3.02
N GLY A 230 -7.44 -12.28 -2.71
CA GLY A 230 -6.83 -11.10 -2.14
C GLY A 230 -7.80 -9.93 -2.01
N ARG A 231 -7.34 -8.89 -1.31
CA ARG A 231 -8.08 -7.65 -1.10
C ARG A 231 -7.64 -6.59 -2.12
N VAL A 232 -8.58 -5.94 -2.77
CA VAL A 232 -8.29 -4.81 -3.67
C VAL A 232 -7.90 -3.60 -2.81
N ILE A 233 -6.73 -3.04 -3.09
CA ILE A 233 -6.15 -1.91 -2.34
C ILE A 233 -6.09 -0.62 -3.14
N TYR A 234 -6.08 -0.73 -4.46
CA TYR A 234 -5.98 0.41 -5.38
C TYR A 234 -6.57 0.03 -6.74
N SER A 235 -7.10 1.01 -7.47
CA SER A 235 -7.51 0.86 -8.88
C SER A 235 -6.94 2.00 -9.72
N HIS A 236 -6.61 1.70 -10.98
CA HIS A 236 -6.15 2.66 -11.96
C HIS A 236 -7.01 2.56 -13.20
N SER A 237 -7.76 3.63 -13.51
CA SER A 237 -8.64 3.69 -14.67
C SER A 237 -7.88 4.10 -15.92
N VAL A 238 -8.06 3.35 -16.99
CA VAL A 238 -7.53 3.65 -18.31
C VAL A 238 -8.66 4.23 -19.18
N LYS A 239 -8.62 5.54 -19.44
CA LYS A 239 -9.58 6.19 -20.35
C LYS A 239 -8.92 6.39 -21.70
N ARG A 240 -9.52 5.83 -22.74
CA ARG A 240 -9.14 6.11 -24.14
C ARG A 240 -9.97 7.30 -24.63
N PHE A 241 -9.29 8.32 -25.11
CA PHE A 241 -9.91 9.43 -25.83
C PHE A 241 -9.70 9.19 -27.32
N VAL A 242 -10.75 8.76 -28.01
CA VAL A 242 -10.74 8.50 -29.48
C VAL A 242 -11.42 9.68 -30.15
#